data_8fe203b942dacb9bbc6e085be81085db
#
_entry.id   8fe203b942dacb9bbc6e085be81085db
#
_cell.length_a   1.000
_cell.length_b   1.000
_cell.length_c   1.000
_cell.angle_alpha   90.00
_cell.angle_beta   90.00
_cell.angle_gamma   90.00
#
_symmetry.space_group_name_H-M   'P 1'
#
loop_
_entity.id
_entity.type
_entity.pdbx_description
1 polymer ?
#
loop_
_entity_poly.entity_id
_entity_poly.type
_entity_poly.pdbx_seq_one_letter_code
_entity_poly.pdbx_strand_id
1 'polypeptide(L)'
;MGRVMALDGVVQTTEADEFIYHEMLTHVPILAHGLARRVLIVGGGDGGILREVCKHRSVEQITMVEIDETVVQLCKALLPNHSSGAFEDPRLSLVIEDGMRFVADCEEKFDVIVSDSTDPVGPGEVLFSENFYQACRRCLNEGGILVAQNGTPFLQLGEVQATASRMHGLFADWHFYQAAVPSYIGGAMTFAWGACDPASRKVPLDTLTQRLAGSGIVTRYYNAHVHCGAFGLPQYVLQAIGKPSND
;
A
#
# COMPACT_ATOMS: atom_id res chain seq x y z
N MET A 1 6.51 21.72 5.92
CA MET A 1 5.97 20.68 4.99
C MET A 1 6.93 20.39 3.84
N GLY A 2 7.90 21.27 3.50
CA GLY A 2 8.67 21.12 2.30
C GLY A 2 7.84 21.38 1.05
N ARG A 3 8.17 20.71 -0.06
CA ARG A 3 7.32 20.74 -1.26
C ARG A 3 6.07 19.90 -1.02
N VAL A 4 4.97 20.33 -1.58
CA VAL A 4 3.66 19.69 -1.45
C VAL A 4 3.13 19.45 -2.87
N MET A 5 2.67 18.25 -3.15
CA MET A 5 1.91 17.95 -4.36
C MET A 5 0.42 17.89 -4.00
N ALA A 6 -0.38 18.60 -4.78
CA ALA A 6 -1.83 18.54 -4.70
C ALA A 6 -2.40 18.28 -6.10
N LEU A 7 -3.39 17.40 -6.19
CA LEU A 7 -4.20 17.15 -7.38
C LEU A 7 -5.61 17.65 -7.10
N ASP A 8 -6.12 18.54 -7.96
CA ASP A 8 -7.45 19.16 -7.83
C ASP A 8 -7.73 19.76 -6.44
N GLY A 9 -6.67 20.34 -5.80
CA GLY A 9 -6.74 20.95 -4.49
C GLY A 9 -6.64 20.00 -3.29
N VAL A 10 -6.52 18.69 -3.53
CA VAL A 10 -6.33 17.66 -2.50
C VAL A 10 -4.84 17.32 -2.37
N VAL A 11 -4.30 17.41 -1.14
CA VAL A 11 -2.90 17.06 -0.86
C VAL A 11 -2.70 15.57 -1.09
N GLN A 12 -1.76 15.24 -1.98
CA GLN A 12 -1.37 13.86 -2.27
C GLN A 12 -0.14 13.44 -1.47
N THR A 13 0.87 14.30 -1.39
CA THR A 13 2.11 13.99 -0.68
C THR A 13 2.86 15.26 -0.27
N THR A 14 3.70 15.17 0.76
CA THR A 14 4.62 16.23 1.18
C THR A 14 6.00 15.67 1.50
N GLU A 15 7.06 16.43 1.25
CA GLU A 15 8.44 16.01 1.58
C GLU A 15 8.67 15.77 3.08
N ALA A 16 7.80 16.33 3.94
CA ALA A 16 8.00 16.26 5.39
C ALA A 16 7.57 14.92 5.99
N ASP A 17 6.51 14.31 5.50
CA ASP A 17 5.85 13.17 6.14
C ASP A 17 5.52 11.99 5.20
N GLU A 18 5.86 12.09 3.91
CA GLU A 18 5.61 11.05 2.91
C GLU A 18 6.15 9.67 3.33
N PHE A 19 7.28 9.67 4.05
CA PHE A 19 7.93 8.43 4.50
C PHE A 19 7.03 7.59 5.42
N ILE A 20 6.13 8.19 6.16
CA ILE A 20 5.19 7.48 7.04
C ILE A 20 4.27 6.60 6.20
N TYR A 21 3.67 7.19 5.17
CA TYR A 21 2.76 6.53 4.26
C TYR A 21 3.48 5.45 3.44
N HIS A 22 4.57 5.80 2.78
CA HIS A 22 5.30 4.90 1.89
C HIS A 22 5.94 3.72 2.63
N GLU A 23 6.53 3.95 3.80
CA GLU A 23 7.08 2.87 4.61
C GLU A 23 5.99 1.91 5.09
N MET A 24 4.82 2.41 5.49
CA MET A 24 3.75 1.56 6.00
C MET A 24 3.08 0.76 4.88
N LEU A 25 2.83 1.35 3.71
CA LEU A 25 2.28 0.61 2.57
C LEU A 25 3.26 -0.44 2.02
N THR A 26 4.56 -0.21 2.16
CA THR A 26 5.58 -1.11 1.59
C THR A 26 6.06 -2.17 2.58
N HIS A 27 6.53 -1.73 3.75
CA HIS A 27 7.23 -2.65 4.65
C HIS A 27 6.29 -3.58 5.41
N VAL A 28 5.07 -3.15 5.69
CA VAL A 28 4.08 -4.01 6.37
C VAL A 28 3.82 -5.28 5.56
N PRO A 29 3.38 -5.25 4.29
CA PRO A 29 3.10 -6.47 3.55
C PRO A 29 4.36 -7.26 3.18
N ILE A 30 5.47 -6.60 2.79
CA ILE A 30 6.69 -7.32 2.37
C ILE A 30 7.33 -8.07 3.54
N LEU A 31 7.41 -7.43 4.73
CA LEU A 31 7.98 -8.09 5.91
C LEU A 31 7.03 -9.10 6.54
N ALA A 32 5.70 -8.91 6.41
CA ALA A 32 4.73 -9.94 6.79
C ALA A 32 4.86 -11.19 5.91
N HIS A 33 4.96 -11.03 4.60
CA HIS A 33 5.19 -12.13 3.66
C HIS A 33 6.54 -12.82 3.90
N GLY A 34 7.61 -12.04 4.04
CA GLY A 34 8.95 -12.50 4.42
C GLY A 34 9.79 -13.11 3.29
N LEU A 35 9.18 -13.50 2.17
CA LEU A 35 9.83 -14.12 1.01
C LEU A 35 9.37 -13.47 -0.32
N ALA A 36 8.87 -12.23 -0.27
CA ALA A 36 8.38 -11.55 -1.46
C ALA A 36 9.51 -11.34 -2.48
N ARG A 37 9.28 -11.78 -3.72
CA ARG A 37 10.19 -11.64 -4.86
C ARG A 37 9.59 -10.79 -5.97
N ARG A 38 8.28 -10.83 -6.14
CA ARG A 38 7.55 -10.13 -7.20
C ARG A 38 6.54 -9.19 -6.59
N VAL A 39 6.70 -7.90 -6.85
CA VAL A 39 5.85 -6.84 -6.31
C VAL A 39 5.19 -6.09 -7.46
N LEU A 40 3.86 -5.92 -7.37
CA LEU A 40 3.09 -5.02 -8.21
C LEU A 40 2.74 -3.76 -7.43
N ILE A 41 2.98 -2.60 -8.02
CA ILE A 41 2.54 -1.30 -7.55
C ILE A 41 1.50 -0.79 -8.56
N VAL A 42 0.29 -0.46 -8.11
CA VAL A 42 -0.76 0.17 -8.91
C VAL A 42 -0.91 1.61 -8.45
N GLY A 43 -0.60 2.56 -9.31
CA GLY A 43 -0.42 3.97 -8.96
C GLY A 43 0.98 4.29 -8.43
N GLY A 44 1.09 5.21 -7.50
CA GLY A 44 2.35 5.56 -6.84
C GLY A 44 3.31 6.37 -7.71
N GLY A 45 2.79 7.18 -8.65
CA GLY A 45 3.56 7.96 -9.63
C GLY A 45 4.60 8.91 -9.04
N ASP A 46 4.55 9.20 -7.73
CA ASP A 46 5.59 9.98 -7.05
C ASP A 46 6.87 9.17 -6.77
N GLY A 47 6.81 7.84 -6.87
CA GLY A 47 7.94 6.93 -6.71
C GLY A 47 8.34 6.63 -5.26
N GLY A 48 7.58 7.09 -4.27
CA GLY A 48 7.88 6.83 -2.85
C GLY A 48 7.72 5.36 -2.48
N ILE A 49 6.62 4.71 -2.90
CA ILE A 49 6.44 3.27 -2.75
C ILE A 49 7.55 2.51 -3.47
N LEU A 50 7.84 2.90 -4.72
CA LEU A 50 8.91 2.27 -5.50
C LEU A 50 10.27 2.34 -4.78
N ARG A 51 10.63 3.51 -4.21
CA ARG A 51 11.85 3.69 -3.41
C ARG A 51 11.90 2.70 -2.24
N GLU A 52 10.80 2.54 -1.52
CA GLU A 52 10.77 1.64 -0.37
C GLU A 52 10.83 0.17 -0.81
N VAL A 53 10.18 -0.22 -1.90
CA VAL A 53 10.28 -1.57 -2.47
C VAL A 53 11.72 -1.88 -2.90
N CYS A 54 12.40 -0.94 -3.55
CA CYS A 54 13.78 -1.10 -4.00
C CYS A 54 14.77 -1.39 -2.87
N LYS A 55 14.47 -0.99 -1.62
CA LYS A 55 15.29 -1.32 -0.44
C LYS A 55 15.28 -2.83 -0.11
N HIS A 56 14.25 -3.56 -0.52
CA HIS A 56 14.15 -4.99 -0.26
C HIS A 56 14.96 -5.80 -1.29
N ARG A 57 16.08 -6.33 -0.85
CA ARG A 57 17.00 -7.13 -1.70
C ARG A 57 16.41 -8.48 -2.12
N SER A 58 15.38 -8.98 -1.40
CA SER A 58 14.66 -10.19 -1.76
C SER A 58 13.75 -10.00 -2.98
N VAL A 59 13.33 -8.76 -3.26
CA VAL A 59 12.50 -8.45 -4.42
C VAL A 59 13.36 -8.51 -5.68
N GLU A 60 12.95 -9.37 -6.61
CA GLU A 60 13.66 -9.66 -7.86
C GLU A 60 13.02 -8.93 -9.05
N GLN A 61 11.72 -8.66 -8.97
CA GLN A 61 10.94 -8.00 -10.02
C GLN A 61 9.92 -7.02 -9.43
N ILE A 62 9.88 -5.82 -9.97
CA ILE A 62 8.94 -4.77 -9.61
C ILE A 62 8.18 -4.36 -10.88
N THR A 63 6.87 -4.52 -10.87
CA THR A 63 6.01 -3.96 -11.91
C THR A 63 5.27 -2.77 -11.30
N MET A 64 5.36 -1.62 -11.94
CA MET A 64 4.65 -0.41 -11.52
C MET A 64 3.75 0.04 -12.66
N VAL A 65 2.46 0.21 -12.37
CA VAL A 65 1.43 0.60 -13.35
C VAL A 65 0.87 1.95 -12.94
N GLU A 66 1.13 2.96 -13.74
CA GLU A 66 0.67 4.33 -13.50
C GLU A 66 -0.13 4.81 -14.70
N ILE A 67 -1.26 5.44 -14.45
CA ILE A 67 -2.16 5.90 -15.53
C ILE A 67 -1.65 7.17 -16.20
N ASP A 68 -0.94 8.02 -15.45
CA ASP A 68 -0.51 9.34 -15.93
C ASP A 68 1.03 9.48 -15.92
N GLU A 69 1.61 9.34 -17.10
CA GLU A 69 3.05 9.56 -17.30
C GLU A 69 3.50 10.97 -16.86
N THR A 70 2.61 11.96 -16.95
CA THR A 70 2.93 13.34 -16.56
C THR A 70 3.21 13.44 -15.07
N VAL A 71 2.46 12.70 -14.24
CA VAL A 71 2.70 12.64 -12.80
C VAL A 71 4.09 12.10 -12.52
N VAL A 72 4.48 11.00 -13.16
CA VAL A 72 5.83 10.41 -13.02
C VAL A 72 6.92 11.42 -13.38
N GLN A 73 6.78 12.09 -14.55
CA GLN A 73 7.77 13.06 -15.02
C GLN A 73 7.88 14.29 -14.11
N LEU A 74 6.75 14.82 -13.65
CA LEU A 74 6.72 15.94 -12.72
C LEU A 74 7.33 15.58 -11.37
N CYS A 75 7.01 14.40 -10.83
CA CYS A 75 7.56 13.96 -9.55
C CYS A 75 9.07 13.70 -9.64
N LYS A 76 9.56 13.08 -10.72
CA LYS A 76 11.02 12.96 -10.96
C LYS A 76 11.72 14.31 -10.99
N ALA A 77 11.10 15.33 -11.57
CA ALA A 77 11.69 16.67 -11.71
C ALA A 77 11.56 17.52 -10.44
N LEU A 78 10.40 17.50 -9.79
CA LEU A 78 10.04 18.44 -8.74
C LEU A 78 10.11 17.84 -7.32
N LEU A 79 9.97 16.51 -7.19
CA LEU A 79 10.03 15.75 -5.93
C LEU A 79 11.10 14.64 -5.97
N PRO A 80 12.34 14.93 -6.39
CA PRO A 80 13.35 13.90 -6.64
C PRO A 80 13.67 13.03 -5.42
N ASN A 81 13.44 13.55 -4.21
CA ASN A 81 13.67 12.82 -2.97
C ASN A 81 12.63 11.72 -2.71
N HIS A 82 11.43 11.79 -3.32
CA HIS A 82 10.40 10.75 -3.18
C HIS A 82 10.88 9.45 -3.79
N SER A 83 11.25 9.46 -5.06
CA SER A 83 11.78 8.28 -5.74
C SER A 83 13.24 7.98 -5.42
N SER A 84 14.04 9.02 -5.12
CA SER A 84 15.48 8.91 -4.81
C SER A 84 16.24 8.02 -5.82
N GLY A 85 15.92 8.15 -7.11
CA GLY A 85 16.54 7.38 -8.20
C GLY A 85 15.93 6.00 -8.45
N ALA A 86 14.90 5.59 -7.72
CA ALA A 86 14.31 4.26 -7.84
C ALA A 86 13.70 3.96 -9.23
N PHE A 87 13.33 4.97 -9.99
CA PHE A 87 12.87 4.79 -11.38
C PHE A 87 13.95 4.25 -12.32
N GLU A 88 15.22 4.25 -11.91
CA GLU A 88 16.35 3.70 -12.68
C GLU A 88 16.76 2.29 -12.16
N ASP A 89 16.00 1.71 -11.21
CA ASP A 89 16.30 0.36 -10.69
C ASP A 89 16.10 -0.68 -11.80
N PRO A 90 17.11 -1.53 -12.07
CA PRO A 90 17.05 -2.51 -13.17
C PRO A 90 15.95 -3.58 -13.00
N ARG A 91 15.38 -3.72 -11.81
CA ARG A 91 14.26 -4.65 -11.53
C ARG A 91 12.89 -4.08 -11.90
N LEU A 92 12.83 -2.76 -12.20
CA LEU A 92 11.58 -2.07 -12.49
C LEU A 92 11.12 -2.29 -13.93
N SER A 93 9.86 -2.66 -14.06
CA SER A 93 9.06 -2.51 -15.28
C SER A 93 7.98 -1.46 -15.03
N LEU A 94 8.16 -0.26 -15.58
CA LEU A 94 7.17 0.81 -15.53
C LEU A 94 6.23 0.68 -16.73
N VAL A 95 4.93 0.57 -16.46
CA VAL A 95 3.86 0.45 -17.46
C VAL A 95 2.93 1.66 -17.31
N ILE A 96 2.71 2.38 -18.39
CA ILE A 96 1.76 3.49 -18.43
C ILE A 96 0.44 2.97 -18.98
N GLU A 97 -0.49 2.67 -18.07
CA GLU A 97 -1.78 2.05 -18.39
C GLU A 97 -2.76 2.24 -17.21
N ASP A 98 -4.05 2.03 -17.49
CA ASP A 98 -5.09 1.92 -16.46
C ASP A 98 -4.85 0.68 -15.58
N GLY A 99 -4.71 0.90 -14.26
CA GLY A 99 -4.42 -0.16 -13.29
C GLY A 99 -5.49 -1.25 -13.22
N MET A 100 -6.77 -0.89 -13.38
CA MET A 100 -7.86 -1.88 -13.42
C MET A 100 -7.73 -2.77 -14.65
N ARG A 101 -7.46 -2.19 -15.82
CA ARG A 101 -7.27 -2.95 -17.06
C ARG A 101 -6.07 -3.87 -16.97
N PHE A 102 -4.95 -3.34 -16.44
CA PHE A 102 -3.74 -4.14 -16.24
C PHE A 102 -4.02 -5.39 -15.41
N VAL A 103 -4.62 -5.25 -14.21
CA VAL A 103 -4.87 -6.43 -13.35
C VAL A 103 -5.96 -7.36 -13.91
N ALA A 104 -6.89 -6.84 -14.73
CA ALA A 104 -7.90 -7.65 -15.39
C ALA A 104 -7.30 -8.59 -16.45
N ASP A 105 -6.32 -8.09 -17.20
CA ASP A 105 -5.69 -8.81 -18.31
C ASP A 105 -4.40 -9.54 -17.88
N CYS A 106 -3.90 -9.29 -16.67
CA CYS A 106 -2.63 -9.83 -16.19
C CYS A 106 -2.70 -11.32 -15.89
N GLU A 107 -1.80 -12.09 -16.52
CA GLU A 107 -1.58 -13.52 -16.25
C GLU A 107 -0.44 -13.76 -15.24
N GLU A 108 0.34 -12.72 -14.93
CA GLU A 108 1.45 -12.82 -13.99
C GLU A 108 0.95 -12.91 -12.55
N LYS A 109 1.82 -13.46 -11.69
CA LYS A 109 1.56 -13.63 -10.27
C LYS A 109 2.55 -12.83 -9.43
N PHE A 110 2.02 -12.22 -8.36
CA PHE A 110 2.79 -11.38 -7.45
C PHE A 110 2.69 -11.89 -6.01
N ASP A 111 3.72 -11.65 -5.24
CA ASP A 111 3.75 -11.97 -3.81
C ASP A 111 3.13 -10.84 -2.99
N VAL A 112 3.32 -9.60 -3.45
CA VAL A 112 2.71 -8.42 -2.85
C VAL A 112 2.18 -7.51 -3.94
N ILE A 113 0.95 -7.03 -3.74
CA ILE A 113 0.34 -5.97 -4.55
C ILE A 113 0.10 -4.77 -3.63
N VAL A 114 0.61 -3.61 -4.04
CA VAL A 114 0.37 -2.33 -3.36
C VAL A 114 -0.47 -1.46 -4.28
N SER A 115 -1.67 -1.06 -3.84
CA SER A 115 -2.51 -0.09 -4.55
C SER A 115 -2.40 1.27 -3.87
N ASP A 116 -1.72 2.18 -4.55
CA ASP A 116 -1.46 3.56 -4.13
C ASP A 116 -2.15 4.51 -5.10
N SER A 117 -3.45 4.69 -4.89
CA SER A 117 -4.32 5.54 -5.73
C SER A 117 -4.70 6.83 -5.00
N THR A 118 -5.28 7.76 -5.73
CA THR A 118 -6.02 8.89 -5.15
C THR A 118 -7.29 8.39 -4.46
N ASP A 119 -7.98 9.27 -3.72
CA ASP A 119 -9.32 8.98 -3.20
C ASP A 119 -10.27 8.48 -4.31
N PRO A 120 -11.36 7.73 -3.97
CA PRO A 120 -12.27 7.13 -4.94
C PRO A 120 -13.14 8.18 -5.67
N VAL A 121 -12.48 9.09 -6.37
CA VAL A 121 -13.08 10.16 -7.18
C VAL A 121 -12.45 10.15 -8.57
N GLY A 122 -13.30 10.22 -9.61
CA GLY A 122 -12.84 10.23 -11.00
C GLY A 122 -12.14 8.93 -11.41
N PRO A 123 -10.97 8.97 -12.08
CA PRO A 123 -10.29 7.77 -12.57
C PRO A 123 -9.87 6.79 -11.46
N GLY A 124 -9.64 7.28 -10.23
CA GLY A 124 -9.25 6.44 -9.09
C GLY A 124 -10.39 5.56 -8.56
N GLU A 125 -11.66 5.89 -8.81
CA GLU A 125 -12.82 5.19 -8.26
C GLU A 125 -12.82 3.69 -8.59
N VAL A 126 -12.40 3.33 -9.79
CA VAL A 126 -12.39 1.94 -10.26
C VAL A 126 -11.46 1.04 -9.43
N LEU A 127 -10.38 1.60 -8.86
CA LEU A 127 -9.42 0.87 -8.02
C LEU A 127 -9.96 0.53 -6.62
N PHE A 128 -11.16 1.01 -6.28
CA PHE A 128 -11.89 0.62 -5.06
C PHE A 128 -13.03 -0.37 -5.35
N SER A 129 -13.23 -0.77 -6.60
CA SER A 129 -14.33 -1.67 -6.98
C SER A 129 -14.07 -3.11 -6.52
N GLU A 130 -15.16 -3.88 -6.34
CA GLU A 130 -15.06 -5.32 -6.07
C GLU A 130 -14.32 -6.06 -7.19
N ASN A 131 -14.56 -5.67 -8.45
CA ASN A 131 -13.87 -6.24 -9.61
C ASN A 131 -12.35 -6.05 -9.55
N PHE A 132 -11.89 -4.88 -9.08
CA PHE A 132 -10.48 -4.63 -8.88
C PHE A 132 -9.88 -5.57 -7.82
N TYR A 133 -10.53 -5.68 -6.65
CA TYR A 133 -10.05 -6.57 -5.58
C TYR A 133 -10.07 -8.05 -6.01
N GLN A 134 -11.09 -8.48 -6.76
CA GLN A 134 -11.14 -9.83 -7.34
C GLN A 134 -10.00 -10.07 -8.33
N ALA A 135 -9.73 -9.10 -9.22
CA ALA A 135 -8.63 -9.18 -10.17
C ALA A 135 -7.28 -9.21 -9.46
N CYS A 136 -7.04 -8.34 -8.47
CA CYS A 136 -5.83 -8.37 -7.64
C CYS A 136 -5.69 -9.72 -6.93
N ARG A 137 -6.76 -10.26 -6.33
CA ARG A 137 -6.73 -11.58 -5.68
C ARG A 137 -6.32 -12.68 -6.66
N ARG A 138 -6.77 -12.59 -7.90
CA ARG A 138 -6.42 -13.52 -8.97
C ARG A 138 -4.94 -13.40 -9.36
N CYS A 139 -4.36 -12.19 -9.31
CA CYS A 139 -2.94 -11.94 -9.61
C CYS A 139 -2.00 -12.27 -8.44
N LEU A 140 -2.50 -12.64 -7.26
CA LEU A 140 -1.65 -13.03 -6.13
C LEU A 140 -1.22 -14.49 -6.22
N ASN A 141 0.02 -14.75 -5.79
CA ASN A 141 0.53 -16.08 -5.48
C ASN A 141 -0.20 -16.69 -4.27
N GLU A 142 0.03 -17.99 -4.02
CA GLU A 142 -0.27 -18.61 -2.74
C GLU A 142 0.52 -17.90 -1.62
N GLY A 143 -0.19 -17.49 -0.56
CA GLY A 143 0.40 -16.67 0.50
C GLY A 143 0.55 -15.18 0.18
N GLY A 144 0.16 -14.75 -1.03
CA GLY A 144 0.29 -13.36 -1.45
C GLY A 144 -0.57 -12.38 -0.66
N ILE A 145 -0.16 -11.10 -0.65
CA ILE A 145 -0.77 -10.03 0.13
C ILE A 145 -1.11 -8.85 -0.77
N LEU A 146 -2.33 -8.33 -0.64
CA LEU A 146 -2.77 -7.04 -1.17
C LEU A 146 -2.83 -6.02 -0.04
N VAL A 147 -2.28 -4.84 -0.28
CA VAL A 147 -2.54 -3.65 0.54
C VAL A 147 -2.99 -2.50 -0.35
N ALA A 148 -3.90 -1.67 0.16
CA ALA A 148 -4.39 -0.50 -0.57
C ALA A 148 -4.60 0.67 0.39
N GLN A 149 -4.37 1.88 -0.10
CA GLN A 149 -4.79 3.09 0.62
C GLN A 149 -6.32 3.08 0.81
N ASN A 150 -6.81 3.61 1.93
CA ASN A 150 -8.26 3.57 2.20
C ASN A 150 -8.80 4.74 3.03
N GLY A 151 -8.23 5.90 2.87
CA GLY A 151 -8.74 7.12 3.48
C GLY A 151 -8.57 7.23 5.00
N THR A 152 -9.05 8.33 5.54
CA THR A 152 -9.01 8.64 6.98
C THR A 152 -10.36 8.34 7.62
N PRO A 153 -10.50 7.32 8.49
CA PRO A 153 -11.80 6.81 8.93
C PRO A 153 -12.63 7.85 9.70
N PHE A 154 -12.02 8.86 10.32
CA PHE A 154 -12.77 9.91 11.00
C PHE A 154 -13.64 10.74 10.03
N LEU A 155 -13.17 10.99 8.82
CA LEU A 155 -13.90 11.75 7.79
C LEU A 155 -14.53 10.85 6.72
N GLN A 156 -13.91 9.69 6.46
CA GLN A 156 -14.22 8.82 5.33
C GLN A 156 -14.63 7.40 5.79
N LEU A 157 -15.37 7.28 6.92
CA LEU A 157 -15.74 5.96 7.46
C LEU A 157 -16.54 5.11 6.45
N GLY A 158 -17.32 5.76 5.58
CA GLY A 158 -18.07 5.08 4.52
C GLY A 158 -17.17 4.34 3.52
N GLU A 159 -15.98 4.89 3.21
CA GLU A 159 -15.01 4.24 2.33
C GLU A 159 -14.42 2.98 2.96
N VAL A 160 -14.11 3.05 4.26
CA VAL A 160 -13.62 1.90 5.03
C VAL A 160 -14.68 0.79 5.05
N GLN A 161 -15.95 1.13 5.27
CA GLN A 161 -17.08 0.18 5.25
C GLN A 161 -17.27 -0.45 3.86
N ALA A 162 -17.23 0.38 2.81
CA ALA A 162 -17.38 -0.08 1.43
C ALA A 162 -16.27 -1.06 1.04
N THR A 163 -15.01 -0.72 1.36
CA THR A 163 -13.86 -1.59 1.10
C THR A 163 -13.94 -2.88 1.93
N ALA A 164 -14.31 -2.82 3.21
CA ALA A 164 -14.54 -4.00 4.03
C ALA A 164 -15.56 -4.96 3.41
N SER A 165 -16.69 -4.42 2.95
CA SER A 165 -17.74 -5.21 2.28
C SER A 165 -17.24 -5.89 1.01
N ARG A 166 -16.44 -5.17 0.19
CA ARG A 166 -15.89 -5.68 -1.08
C ARG A 166 -14.80 -6.74 -0.88
N MET A 167 -14.01 -6.63 0.18
CA MET A 167 -12.94 -7.60 0.48
C MET A 167 -13.44 -8.84 1.21
N HIS A 168 -14.62 -8.74 1.84
CA HIS A 168 -15.22 -9.85 2.57
C HIS A 168 -15.45 -11.05 1.64
N GLY A 169 -14.93 -12.22 2.04
CA GLY A 169 -15.06 -13.45 1.25
C GLY A 169 -14.07 -13.61 0.09
N LEU A 170 -13.30 -12.57 -0.26
CA LEU A 170 -12.28 -12.65 -1.30
C LEU A 170 -10.93 -13.17 -0.78
N PHE A 171 -10.56 -12.79 0.44
CA PHE A 171 -9.30 -13.14 1.07
C PHE A 171 -9.51 -14.05 2.26
N ALA A 172 -8.51 -14.91 2.55
CA ALA A 172 -8.53 -15.78 3.72
C ALA A 172 -8.44 -14.97 5.04
N ASP A 173 -7.73 -13.84 4.99
CA ASP A 173 -7.74 -12.82 6.03
C ASP A 173 -7.87 -11.44 5.37
N TRP A 174 -8.81 -10.64 5.85
CA TRP A 174 -8.95 -9.24 5.47
C TRP A 174 -9.10 -8.38 6.72
N HIS A 175 -8.46 -7.24 6.71
CA HIS A 175 -8.45 -6.30 7.83
C HIS A 175 -8.05 -4.91 7.35
N PHE A 176 -7.81 -4.02 8.29
CA PHE A 176 -7.17 -2.73 8.05
C PHE A 176 -6.05 -2.53 9.07
N TYR A 177 -5.07 -1.73 8.70
CA TYR A 177 -4.10 -1.17 9.63
C TYR A 177 -4.02 0.34 9.41
N GLN A 178 -3.40 1.07 10.33
CA GLN A 178 -3.41 2.52 10.31
C GLN A 178 -2.05 3.13 10.60
N ALA A 179 -1.84 4.35 10.10
CA ALA A 179 -0.73 5.21 10.48
C ALA A 179 -1.16 6.68 10.53
N ALA A 180 -0.59 7.46 11.44
CA ALA A 180 -0.84 8.89 11.50
C ALA A 180 0.07 9.60 10.48
N VAL A 181 -0.52 10.07 9.39
CA VAL A 181 0.15 10.90 8.37
C VAL A 181 -0.28 12.36 8.57
N PRO A 182 0.60 13.23 9.09
CA PRO A 182 0.21 14.56 9.55
C PRO A 182 -0.41 15.46 8.49
N SER A 183 -0.03 15.30 7.22
CA SER A 183 -0.58 16.11 6.11
C SER A 183 -1.99 15.67 5.69
N TYR A 184 -2.43 14.48 6.05
CA TYR A 184 -3.79 13.99 5.74
C TYR A 184 -4.74 14.38 6.86
N ILE A 185 -5.72 15.24 6.55
CA ILE A 185 -6.68 15.73 7.51
C ILE A 185 -7.59 14.59 7.99
N GLY A 186 -7.75 14.47 9.30
CA GLY A 186 -8.67 13.49 9.90
C GLY A 186 -8.02 12.48 10.85
N GLY A 187 -6.72 12.58 11.08
CA GLY A 187 -6.01 11.77 12.06
C GLY A 187 -5.22 10.62 11.44
N ALA A 188 -5.65 9.38 11.69
CA ALA A 188 -4.96 8.22 11.13
C ALA A 188 -5.48 7.89 9.73
N MET A 189 -4.56 7.64 8.81
CA MET A 189 -4.84 7.03 7.51
C MET A 189 -5.00 5.53 7.68
N THR A 190 -6.00 4.92 7.07
CA THR A 190 -6.16 3.47 7.04
C THR A 190 -5.64 2.88 5.73
N PHE A 191 -5.16 1.66 5.84
CA PHE A 191 -4.71 0.83 4.73
C PHE A 191 -5.49 -0.48 4.77
N ALA A 192 -6.12 -0.83 3.65
CA ALA A 192 -6.80 -2.11 3.52
C ALA A 192 -5.77 -3.24 3.40
N TRP A 193 -6.06 -4.36 4.03
CA TRP A 193 -5.24 -5.57 4.05
C TRP A 193 -6.05 -6.76 3.57
N GLY A 194 -5.53 -7.47 2.57
CA GLY A 194 -6.09 -8.74 2.10
C GLY A 194 -4.98 -9.77 1.91
N ALA A 195 -5.04 -10.88 2.64
CA ALA A 195 -4.04 -11.94 2.57
C ALA A 195 -4.63 -13.28 2.13
N CYS A 196 -3.87 -14.02 1.32
CA CYS A 196 -4.21 -15.38 0.91
C CYS A 196 -3.92 -16.40 2.02
N ASP A 197 -3.00 -16.09 2.94
CA ASP A 197 -2.69 -16.85 4.14
C ASP A 197 -3.08 -16.05 5.39
N PRO A 198 -4.00 -16.57 6.24
CA PRO A 198 -4.42 -15.86 7.45
C PRO A 198 -3.32 -15.72 8.51
N ALA A 199 -2.21 -16.45 8.40
CA ALA A 199 -1.08 -16.30 9.29
C ALA A 199 -0.26 -15.02 9.00
N SER A 200 -0.37 -14.45 7.79
CA SER A 200 0.44 -13.31 7.37
C SER A 200 0.26 -12.06 8.21
N ARG A 201 -0.94 -11.80 8.74
CA ARG A 201 -1.21 -10.67 9.64
C ARG A 201 -0.72 -10.92 11.08
N LYS A 202 -0.51 -12.17 11.45
CA LYS A 202 -0.18 -12.61 12.80
C LYS A 202 1.29 -13.03 12.96
N VAL A 203 2.16 -12.52 12.10
CA VAL A 203 3.60 -12.80 12.22
C VAL A 203 4.12 -12.29 13.56
N PRO A 204 4.84 -13.14 14.34
CA PRO A 204 5.34 -12.76 15.65
C PRO A 204 6.30 -11.58 15.58
N LEU A 205 6.26 -10.72 16.60
CA LEU A 205 7.13 -9.55 16.75
C LEU A 205 8.63 -9.88 16.56
N ASP A 206 9.08 -10.97 17.19
CA ASP A 206 10.48 -11.39 17.09
C ASP A 206 10.86 -11.76 15.65
N THR A 207 9.93 -12.40 14.91
CA THR A 207 10.15 -12.74 13.50
C THR A 207 10.24 -11.47 12.64
N LEU A 208 9.36 -10.50 12.85
CA LEU A 208 9.39 -9.21 12.15
C LEU A 208 10.70 -8.45 12.46
N THR A 209 11.10 -8.45 13.74
CA THR A 209 12.35 -7.82 14.19
C THR A 209 13.57 -8.46 13.51
N GLN A 210 13.62 -9.79 13.42
CA GLN A 210 14.69 -10.52 12.73
C GLN A 210 14.71 -10.24 11.23
N ARG A 211 13.52 -10.23 10.57
CA ARG A 211 13.38 -9.92 9.15
C ARG A 211 13.88 -8.51 8.83
N LEU A 212 13.48 -7.52 9.63
CA LEU A 212 13.90 -6.13 9.46
C LEU A 212 15.42 -5.99 9.68
N ALA A 213 15.96 -6.54 10.76
CA ALA A 213 17.39 -6.51 11.04
C ALA A 213 18.21 -7.21 9.94
N GLY A 214 17.74 -8.37 9.46
CA GLY A 214 18.40 -9.12 8.40
C GLY A 214 18.34 -8.46 7.02
N SER A 215 17.35 -7.59 6.79
CA SER A 215 17.24 -6.85 5.52
C SER A 215 18.25 -5.72 5.37
N GLY A 216 18.75 -5.17 6.48
CA GLY A 216 19.60 -3.98 6.51
C GLY A 216 18.90 -2.68 6.10
N ILE A 217 17.56 -2.68 6.01
CA ILE A 217 16.77 -1.51 5.65
C ILE A 217 16.77 -0.51 6.80
N VAL A 218 17.03 0.75 6.48
CA VAL A 218 16.90 1.86 7.41
C VAL A 218 15.57 2.54 7.16
N THR A 219 14.76 2.65 8.20
CA THR A 219 13.42 3.25 8.21
C THR A 219 13.39 4.48 9.12
N ARG A 220 12.45 5.40 8.88
CA ARG A 220 12.22 6.59 9.71
C ARG A 220 11.01 6.42 10.63
N TYR A 221 10.01 5.66 10.18
CA TYR A 221 8.75 5.44 10.89
C TYR A 221 8.52 3.97 11.21
N TYR A 222 8.67 3.10 10.20
CA TYR A 222 8.40 1.68 10.36
C TYR A 222 9.39 1.00 11.32
N ASN A 223 8.86 0.17 12.19
CA ASN A 223 9.60 -0.84 12.95
C ASN A 223 8.63 -1.99 13.32
N ALA A 224 9.15 -3.10 13.84
CA ALA A 224 8.34 -4.27 14.14
C ALA A 224 7.22 -4.01 15.18
N HIS A 225 7.44 -3.11 16.14
CA HIS A 225 6.39 -2.72 17.10
C HIS A 225 5.30 -1.88 16.46
N VAL A 226 5.68 -0.91 15.59
CA VAL A 226 4.73 -0.12 14.80
C VAL A 226 3.91 -1.04 13.91
N HIS A 227 4.54 -2.02 13.25
CA HIS A 227 3.85 -3.02 12.44
C HIS A 227 2.73 -3.72 13.21
N CYS A 228 3.08 -4.34 14.35
CA CYS A 228 2.09 -5.05 15.17
C CYS A 228 1.01 -4.12 15.71
N GLY A 229 1.38 -2.93 16.19
CA GLY A 229 0.46 -1.95 16.75
C GLY A 229 -0.47 -1.31 15.72
N ALA A 230 -0.05 -1.22 14.47
CA ALA A 230 -0.83 -0.61 13.39
C ALA A 230 -2.17 -1.32 13.13
N PHE A 231 -2.26 -2.63 13.36
CA PHE A 231 -3.48 -3.41 13.24
C PHE A 231 -4.48 -3.21 14.40
N GLY A 232 -4.07 -2.55 15.48
CA GLY A 232 -4.94 -2.17 16.59
C GLY A 232 -5.84 -0.98 16.19
N LEU A 233 -7.03 -1.27 15.67
CA LEU A 233 -7.98 -0.25 15.21
C LEU A 233 -8.84 0.29 16.36
N PRO A 234 -9.25 1.58 16.29
CA PRO A 234 -10.24 2.14 17.19
C PRO A 234 -11.57 1.37 17.16
N GLN A 235 -12.25 1.29 18.30
CA GLN A 235 -13.50 0.52 18.46
C GLN A 235 -14.57 0.92 17.44
N TYR A 236 -14.71 2.22 17.13
CA TYR A 236 -15.71 2.67 16.15
C TYR A 236 -15.42 2.17 14.73
N VAL A 237 -14.13 2.01 14.37
CA VAL A 237 -13.73 1.44 13.07
C VAL A 237 -14.04 -0.06 13.05
N LEU A 238 -13.68 -0.80 14.11
CA LEU A 238 -14.01 -2.24 14.22
C LEU A 238 -15.51 -2.50 14.11
N GLN A 239 -16.33 -1.68 14.80
CA GLN A 239 -17.79 -1.75 14.67
C GLN A 239 -18.27 -1.48 13.26
N ALA A 240 -17.71 -0.46 12.59
CA ALA A 240 -18.08 -0.08 11.24
C ALA A 240 -17.80 -1.17 10.20
N ILE A 241 -16.73 -1.95 10.37
CA ILE A 241 -16.36 -3.05 9.47
C ILE A 241 -16.89 -4.42 9.92
N GLY A 242 -17.70 -4.47 10.99
CA GLY A 242 -18.31 -5.70 11.48
C GLY A 242 -17.33 -6.66 12.16
N LYS A 243 -16.21 -6.18 12.69
CA LYS A 243 -15.20 -6.99 13.40
C LYS A 243 -15.43 -6.92 14.92
N PRO A 244 -15.20 -8.02 15.65
CA PRO A 244 -15.25 -8.00 17.12
C PRO A 244 -14.09 -7.18 17.71
N SER A 245 -14.26 -6.73 18.94
CA SER A 245 -13.28 -5.88 19.66
C SER A 245 -11.91 -6.52 19.89
N ASN A 246 -11.77 -7.82 19.67
CA ASN A 246 -10.56 -8.61 19.96
C ASN A 246 -9.95 -9.28 18.70
N ASP A 247 -10.30 -8.77 17.50
CA ASP A 247 -9.77 -9.34 16.26
C ASP A 247 -8.42 -8.73 15.86
#